data_4e3d7023296802acf84eb120013e06ad
#
_entry.id   4e3d7023296802acf84eb120013e06ad
#
_cell.length_a   1.000
_cell.length_b   1.000
_cell.length_c   1.000
_cell.angle_alpha   90.00
_cell.angle_beta   90.00
_cell.angle_gamma   90.00
#
_symmetry.space_group_name_H-M   'P 1'
#
loop_
_entity.id
_entity.type
_entity.pdbx_description
1 polymer ?
#
loop_
_entity_poly.entity_id
_entity_poly.type
_entity_poly.pdbx_seq_one_letter_code
_entity_poly.pdbx_strand_id
1 'polypeptide(L)'
;MHSLVSLLLLDSLPLGDSLSLLLAQRNKALHALVETTSSSNRNDLKGKIRNTIPYPIESVPEPATRRGRRKIVREVSDSLRKSVQLLVDTLATCRAIYSTKADNGLAHSRIHKFLEDMQSDTTDPSSITSAALISHLPSAPILTLYLPAQIKSYTPYLDTDNISLPADVLERKLEVWFTNGLKVLDTRIVDWMKGLINALEVDEVRRSVLDGSMLDVLAPKEREALRVTVESRCVKRMGEVWSTSLQKLQDGFAQGLDGALLTLAKGGSQAEDGELLF
;
A
#
# COMPACT_ATOMS: atom_id res chain seq x y z
N MET A 1 13.03 16.22 -3.54
CA MET A 1 13.56 17.02 -4.65
C MET A 1 15.06 17.23 -4.57
N HIS A 2 15.61 17.69 -3.45
CA HIS A 2 17.06 17.92 -3.26
C HIS A 2 17.94 16.70 -3.61
N SER A 3 17.59 15.48 -3.16
CA SER A 3 18.37 14.27 -3.47
C SER A 3 18.38 13.93 -4.97
N LEU A 4 17.30 14.23 -5.69
CA LEU A 4 17.18 14.01 -7.13
C LEU A 4 18.05 15.00 -7.90
N VAL A 5 18.04 16.25 -7.46
CA VAL A 5 18.89 17.31 -8.01
C VAL A 5 20.36 17.00 -7.78
N SER A 6 20.71 16.53 -6.56
CA SER A 6 22.08 16.11 -6.26
C SER A 6 22.56 14.97 -7.17
N LEU A 7 21.73 13.97 -7.44
CA LEU A 7 22.05 12.88 -8.37
C LEU A 7 22.24 13.38 -9.80
N LEU A 8 21.40 14.31 -10.26
CA LEU A 8 21.52 14.90 -11.60
C LEU A 8 22.78 15.76 -11.73
N LEU A 9 23.11 16.54 -10.70
CA LEU A 9 24.23 17.47 -10.73
C LEU A 9 25.58 16.79 -10.48
N LEU A 10 25.63 15.79 -9.59
CA LEU A 10 26.87 15.13 -9.19
C LEU A 10 27.21 13.95 -10.11
N ASP A 11 26.21 13.17 -10.50
CA ASP A 11 26.41 11.95 -11.28
C ASP A 11 26.10 12.12 -12.76
N SER A 12 25.67 13.31 -13.20
CA SER A 12 25.30 13.63 -14.60
C SER A 12 24.31 12.60 -15.19
N LEU A 13 23.41 12.06 -14.34
CA LEU A 13 22.48 11.00 -14.74
C LEU A 13 21.38 11.55 -15.64
N PRO A 14 21.06 10.90 -16.77
CA PRO A 14 19.91 11.26 -17.59
C PRO A 14 18.60 11.24 -16.77
N LEU A 15 17.66 12.14 -17.10
CA LEU A 15 16.36 12.21 -16.40
C LEU A 15 15.61 10.87 -16.42
N GLY A 16 15.73 10.11 -17.52
CA GLY A 16 15.14 8.78 -17.63
C GLY A 16 15.68 7.77 -16.61
N ASP A 17 16.96 7.87 -16.27
CA ASP A 17 17.61 6.98 -15.30
C ASP A 17 17.32 7.42 -13.87
N SER A 18 17.28 8.73 -13.60
CA SER A 18 16.86 9.27 -12.32
C SER A 18 15.41 8.87 -11.98
N LEU A 19 14.50 8.90 -12.96
CA LEU A 19 13.14 8.38 -12.81
C LEU A 19 13.14 6.88 -12.50
N SER A 20 13.97 6.09 -13.19
CA SER A 20 14.05 4.64 -12.97
C SER A 20 14.54 4.31 -11.57
N LEU A 21 15.53 5.06 -11.05
CA LEU A 21 16.00 4.93 -9.65
C LEU A 21 14.92 5.29 -8.65
N LEU A 22 14.20 6.39 -8.87
CA LEU A 22 13.07 6.78 -8.01
C LEU A 22 12.00 5.69 -7.95
N LEU A 23 11.60 5.15 -9.12
CA LEU A 23 10.61 4.08 -9.21
C LEU A 23 11.11 2.78 -8.55
N ALA A 24 12.40 2.46 -8.66
CA ALA A 24 13.00 1.31 -7.98
C ALA A 24 12.98 1.47 -6.45
N GLN A 25 13.29 2.66 -5.93
CA GLN A 25 13.18 2.95 -4.50
C GLN A 25 11.73 2.85 -4.01
N ARG A 26 10.77 3.38 -4.78
CA ARG A 26 9.34 3.28 -4.45
C ARG A 26 8.84 1.84 -4.49
N ASN A 27 9.35 1.03 -5.40
CA ASN A 27 9.06 -0.41 -5.42
C ASN A 27 9.57 -1.12 -4.16
N LYS A 28 10.82 -0.83 -3.72
CA LYS A 28 11.34 -1.35 -2.45
C LYS A 28 10.49 -0.92 -1.25
N ALA A 29 10.05 0.34 -1.22
CA ALA A 29 9.18 0.86 -0.17
C ALA A 29 7.82 0.15 -0.16
N LEU A 30 7.23 -0.13 -1.34
CA LEU A 30 5.99 -0.90 -1.46
C LEU A 30 6.16 -2.32 -0.91
N HIS A 31 7.22 -3.02 -1.31
CA HIS A 31 7.52 -4.36 -0.78
C HIS A 31 7.73 -4.36 0.73
N ALA A 32 8.53 -3.44 1.26
CA ALA A 32 8.77 -3.32 2.69
C ALA A 32 7.47 -3.06 3.48
N LEU A 33 6.60 -2.18 2.98
CA LEU A 33 5.31 -1.87 3.59
C LEU A 33 4.39 -3.10 3.61
N VAL A 34 4.39 -3.86 2.53
CA VAL A 34 3.60 -5.07 2.37
C VAL A 34 4.14 -6.22 3.26
N GLU A 35 5.45 -6.32 3.48
CA GLU A 35 6.08 -7.34 4.33
C GLU A 35 5.91 -7.05 5.82
N THR A 36 6.06 -5.79 6.24
CA THR A 36 5.93 -5.41 7.66
C THR A 36 4.55 -5.71 8.21
N THR A 37 3.51 -5.53 7.41
CA THR A 37 2.12 -5.86 7.81
C THR A 37 1.89 -7.36 7.96
N SER A 38 2.64 -8.20 7.23
CA SER A 38 2.55 -9.66 7.36
C SER A 38 3.24 -10.20 8.63
N SER A 39 4.26 -9.51 9.14
CA SER A 39 5.02 -9.91 10.32
C SER A 39 4.27 -9.62 11.62
N SER A 40 3.50 -8.54 11.68
CA SER A 40 2.71 -8.17 12.86
C SER A 40 1.65 -9.24 13.18
N ASN A 41 0.98 -9.79 12.18
CA ASN A 41 -0.03 -10.84 12.37
C ASN A 41 0.55 -12.20 12.80
N ARG A 42 1.82 -12.51 12.48
CA ARG A 42 2.45 -13.77 12.87
C ARG A 42 2.98 -13.78 14.30
N ASN A 43 3.41 -12.63 14.82
CA ASN A 43 4.01 -12.54 16.15
C ASN A 43 2.95 -12.57 17.26
N ASP A 44 1.76 -12.04 17.04
CA ASP A 44 0.65 -12.11 18.01
C ASP A 44 0.10 -13.54 18.18
N LEU A 45 0.23 -14.39 17.15
CA LEU A 45 -0.15 -15.81 17.23
C LEU A 45 0.93 -16.69 17.87
N LYS A 46 2.23 -16.33 17.77
CA LYS A 46 3.33 -17.09 18.40
C LYS A 46 3.57 -16.75 19.86
N GLY A 47 3.19 -15.56 20.33
CA GLY A 47 3.41 -15.11 21.71
C GLY A 47 2.49 -15.76 22.76
N LYS A 48 1.43 -16.47 22.37
CA LYS A 48 0.48 -17.12 23.28
C LYS A 48 0.70 -18.62 23.50
N ILE A 49 1.72 -19.23 22.87
CA ILE A 49 2.00 -20.66 23.00
C ILE A 49 3.31 -20.86 23.80
N ARG A 50 3.45 -20.23 24.96
CA ARG A 50 4.44 -20.63 25.96
C ARG A 50 3.79 -20.71 27.32
N ASN A 51 3.76 -21.92 27.82
CA ASN A 51 3.37 -22.36 29.17
C ASN A 51 1.85 -22.52 29.43
N THR A 52 1.31 -23.70 29.10
CA THR A 52 0.46 -24.46 30.05
C THR A 52 0.24 -25.88 29.55
N ILE A 53 0.69 -26.84 30.31
CA ILE A 53 0.32 -28.23 30.60
C ILE A 53 -0.58 -29.00 29.57
N PRO A 54 -0.25 -30.27 29.27
CA PRO A 54 -0.89 -31.07 28.25
C PRO A 54 -2.19 -31.72 28.75
N TYR A 55 -3.33 -31.12 28.44
CA TYR A 55 -4.60 -31.84 28.39
C TYR A 55 -5.23 -31.63 27.01
N PRO A 56 -5.67 -32.71 26.32
CA PRO A 56 -6.33 -32.60 25.04
C PRO A 56 -7.80 -32.22 25.26
N ILE A 57 -8.03 -30.92 25.39
CA ILE A 57 -9.36 -30.36 25.18
C ILE A 57 -9.26 -29.67 23.83
N GLU A 58 -10.00 -30.17 22.85
CA GLU A 58 -10.29 -29.45 21.60
C GLU A 58 -10.80 -28.07 21.99
N SER A 59 -9.88 -27.11 22.12
CA SER A 59 -10.23 -25.72 22.36
C SER A 59 -10.82 -25.19 21.06
N VAL A 60 -12.14 -25.22 20.98
CA VAL A 60 -12.92 -24.36 20.09
C VAL A 60 -12.30 -22.96 20.21
N PRO A 61 -11.77 -22.36 19.11
CA PRO A 61 -11.19 -21.03 19.17
C PRO A 61 -12.27 -20.09 19.72
N GLU A 62 -12.00 -19.52 20.90
CA GLU A 62 -12.86 -18.53 21.52
C GLU A 62 -13.24 -17.48 20.45
N PRO A 63 -14.52 -17.14 20.28
CA PRO A 63 -14.92 -16.16 19.29
C PRO A 63 -14.17 -14.87 19.62
N ALA A 64 -13.30 -14.45 18.69
CA ALA A 64 -12.48 -13.25 18.85
C ALA A 64 -13.40 -12.12 19.32
N THR A 65 -13.13 -11.55 20.49
CA THR A 65 -13.96 -10.51 21.09
C THR A 65 -14.26 -9.44 20.05
N ARG A 66 -15.44 -8.82 20.07
CA ARG A 66 -15.86 -7.76 19.15
C ARG A 66 -14.79 -6.67 18.99
N ARG A 67 -14.01 -6.43 20.04
CA ARG A 67 -12.89 -5.50 20.06
C ARG A 67 -11.70 -6.01 19.21
N GLY A 68 -11.35 -7.28 19.31
CA GLY A 68 -10.28 -7.90 18.53
C GLY A 68 -10.60 -7.89 17.03
N ARG A 69 -11.83 -8.15 16.67
CA ARG A 69 -12.29 -8.12 15.28
C ARG A 69 -12.20 -6.72 14.65
N ARG A 70 -12.66 -5.69 15.37
CA ARG A 70 -12.51 -4.29 14.91
C ARG A 70 -11.05 -3.90 14.73
N LYS A 71 -10.14 -4.43 15.55
CA LYS A 71 -8.69 -4.22 15.40
C LYS A 71 -8.20 -4.81 14.09
N ILE A 72 -8.58 -6.06 13.77
CA ILE A 72 -8.18 -6.73 12.50
C ILE A 72 -8.70 -5.94 11.29
N VAL A 73 -9.97 -5.56 11.27
CA VAL A 73 -10.55 -4.77 10.17
C VAL A 73 -9.78 -3.48 9.95
N ARG A 74 -9.48 -2.76 11.04
CA ARG A 74 -8.70 -1.52 10.98
C ARG A 74 -7.29 -1.75 10.45
N GLU A 75 -6.59 -2.76 10.93
CA GLU A 75 -5.23 -3.09 10.48
C GLU A 75 -5.19 -3.43 8.99
N VAL A 76 -6.16 -4.22 8.50
CA VAL A 76 -6.29 -4.55 7.07
C VAL A 76 -6.61 -3.30 6.25
N SER A 77 -7.56 -2.47 6.70
CA SER A 77 -7.92 -1.20 6.04
C SER A 77 -6.73 -0.26 5.96
N ASP A 78 -6.00 -0.08 7.07
CA ASP A 78 -4.83 0.80 7.14
C ASP A 78 -3.69 0.31 6.24
N SER A 79 -3.45 -1.00 6.20
CA SER A 79 -2.42 -1.60 5.35
C SER A 79 -2.72 -1.42 3.88
N LEU A 80 -3.95 -1.70 3.48
CA LEU A 80 -4.40 -1.54 2.11
C LEU A 80 -4.39 -0.07 1.70
N ARG A 81 -4.91 0.82 2.54
CA ARG A 81 -4.92 2.26 2.31
C ARG A 81 -3.51 2.84 2.15
N LYS A 82 -2.57 2.48 3.03
CA LYS A 82 -1.17 2.93 2.93
C LYS A 82 -0.51 2.47 1.65
N SER A 83 -0.76 1.23 1.22
CA SER A 83 -0.21 0.69 -0.02
C SER A 83 -0.77 1.41 -1.25
N VAL A 84 -2.09 1.66 -1.28
CA VAL A 84 -2.73 2.44 -2.35
C VAL A 84 -2.24 3.88 -2.34
N GLN A 85 -2.14 4.52 -1.17
CA GLN A 85 -1.61 5.87 -1.02
C GLN A 85 -0.19 5.98 -1.59
N LEU A 86 0.69 5.01 -1.31
CA LEU A 86 2.04 4.99 -1.87
C LEU A 86 2.04 4.93 -3.41
N LEU A 87 1.14 4.14 -4.01
CA LEU A 87 1.00 4.06 -5.46
C LEU A 87 0.54 5.41 -6.04
N VAL A 88 -0.51 5.99 -5.47
CA VAL A 88 -1.07 7.29 -5.88
C VAL A 88 -0.04 8.41 -5.74
N ASP A 89 0.59 8.53 -4.58
CA ASP A 89 1.58 9.57 -4.31
C ASP A 89 2.80 9.47 -5.22
N THR A 90 3.21 8.25 -5.57
CA THR A 90 4.33 8.05 -6.49
C THR A 90 3.98 8.55 -7.89
N LEU A 91 2.81 8.18 -8.43
CA LEU A 91 2.37 8.66 -9.75
C LEU A 91 2.20 10.17 -9.76
N ALA A 92 1.53 10.73 -8.76
CA ALA A 92 1.34 12.17 -8.63
C ALA A 92 2.67 12.93 -8.56
N THR A 93 3.61 12.43 -7.75
CA THR A 93 4.94 13.02 -7.58
C THR A 93 5.75 12.95 -8.86
N CYS A 94 5.78 11.79 -9.52
CA CYS A 94 6.51 11.63 -10.78
C CYS A 94 5.94 12.54 -11.88
N ARG A 95 4.62 12.61 -12.03
CA ARG A 95 4.00 13.53 -12.98
C ARG A 95 4.26 15.01 -12.62
N ALA A 96 4.20 15.36 -11.35
CA ALA A 96 4.48 16.72 -10.92
C ALA A 96 5.92 17.17 -11.18
N ILE A 97 6.90 16.25 -11.13
CA ILE A 97 8.32 16.55 -11.30
C ILE A 97 8.72 16.50 -12.78
N TYR A 98 8.34 15.43 -13.49
CA TYR A 98 8.86 15.10 -14.81
C TYR A 98 7.93 15.50 -15.97
N SER A 99 6.63 15.73 -15.70
CA SER A 99 5.70 16.11 -16.77
C SER A 99 6.01 17.51 -17.29
N THR A 100 6.10 17.62 -18.59
CA THR A 100 6.21 18.90 -19.29
C THR A 100 4.84 19.58 -19.29
N LYS A 101 4.70 20.69 -18.56
CA LYS A 101 3.53 21.55 -18.70
C LYS A 101 3.84 22.61 -19.74
N ALA A 102 2.98 22.72 -20.74
CA ALA A 102 3.04 23.83 -21.68
C ALA A 102 2.57 25.13 -20.96
N ASP A 103 3.51 25.82 -20.33
CA ASP A 103 3.32 27.19 -19.86
C ASP A 103 3.98 28.11 -20.88
N ASN A 104 3.21 29.01 -21.49
CA ASN A 104 3.67 30.02 -22.43
C ASN A 104 4.43 29.51 -23.67
N GLY A 105 4.07 28.34 -24.19
CA GLY A 105 4.60 27.83 -25.48
C GLY A 105 5.91 27.04 -25.39
N LEU A 106 6.55 26.99 -24.23
CA LEU A 106 7.74 26.16 -23.97
C LEU A 106 7.34 25.04 -22.99
N ALA A 107 7.43 23.79 -23.46
CA ALA A 107 7.08 22.63 -22.65
C ALA A 107 8.26 22.20 -21.77
N HIS A 108 8.43 22.85 -20.61
CA HIS A 108 9.48 22.49 -19.66
C HIS A 108 8.91 21.72 -18.45
N SER A 109 9.61 20.66 -18.02
CA SER A 109 9.29 19.98 -16.77
C SER A 109 9.70 20.88 -15.58
N ARG A 110 9.06 20.66 -14.40
CA ARG A 110 9.45 21.42 -13.20
C ARG A 110 10.91 21.23 -12.82
N ILE A 111 11.47 20.06 -13.09
CA ILE A 111 12.88 19.81 -12.85
C ILE A 111 13.76 20.60 -13.81
N HIS A 112 13.36 20.69 -15.09
CA HIS A 112 14.07 21.51 -16.08
C HIS A 112 14.09 22.98 -15.68
N LYS A 113 12.92 23.53 -15.35
CA LYS A 113 12.83 24.92 -14.88
C LYS A 113 13.68 25.18 -13.64
N PHE A 114 13.68 24.27 -12.67
CA PHE A 114 14.50 24.38 -11.48
C PHE A 114 16.01 24.36 -11.81
N LEU A 115 16.42 23.54 -12.78
CA LEU A 115 17.81 23.48 -13.23
C LEU A 115 18.21 24.72 -14.03
N GLU A 116 17.33 25.25 -14.87
CA GLU A 116 17.53 26.53 -15.57
C GLU A 116 17.63 27.69 -14.59
N ASP A 117 16.75 27.75 -13.59
CA ASP A 117 16.80 28.76 -12.54
C ASP A 117 18.14 28.69 -11.78
N MET A 118 18.65 27.49 -11.50
CA MET A 118 19.97 27.31 -10.88
C MET A 118 21.14 27.76 -11.77
N GLN A 119 21.00 27.69 -13.10
CA GLN A 119 22.02 28.15 -14.04
C GLN A 119 21.93 29.65 -14.28
N SER A 120 20.73 30.22 -14.34
CA SER A 120 20.51 31.64 -14.62
C SER A 120 20.90 32.55 -13.46
N ASP A 121 20.78 32.07 -12.23
CA ASP A 121 21.13 32.83 -11.01
C ASP A 121 22.64 32.99 -10.75
N THR A 122 23.47 32.48 -11.67
CA THR A 122 24.93 32.58 -11.57
C THR A 122 25.46 34.00 -11.78
N THR A 123 24.62 34.97 -12.16
CA THR A 123 25.00 36.38 -12.28
C THR A 123 25.08 37.10 -10.93
N ASP A 124 24.50 36.53 -9.87
CA ASP A 124 24.54 37.09 -8.53
C ASP A 124 25.18 36.11 -7.54
N PRO A 125 26.48 36.24 -7.20
CA PRO A 125 27.19 35.25 -6.37
C PRO A 125 26.66 35.13 -4.94
N SER A 126 25.66 35.93 -4.57
CA SER A 126 25.07 35.92 -3.23
C SER A 126 23.76 35.13 -3.13
N SER A 127 23.14 34.66 -4.27
CA SER A 127 21.71 34.39 -4.16
C SER A 127 21.28 32.99 -3.88
N ILE A 128 21.76 31.92 -4.50
CA ILE A 128 21.05 30.64 -4.33
C ILE A 128 21.92 29.46 -3.92
N THR A 129 23.08 29.27 -4.50
CA THR A 129 23.89 28.07 -4.23
C THR A 129 24.43 28.04 -2.80
N SER A 130 24.76 29.16 -2.22
CA SER A 130 25.25 29.26 -0.85
C SER A 130 24.13 29.43 0.18
N ALA A 131 23.06 30.18 -0.14
CA ALA A 131 22.02 30.49 0.83
C ALA A 131 20.97 29.37 0.97
N ALA A 132 20.45 28.81 -0.12
CA ALA A 132 19.34 27.87 -0.05
C ALA A 132 19.76 26.44 0.32
N LEU A 133 20.89 25.94 -0.19
CA LEU A 133 21.39 24.59 0.16
C LEU A 133 22.05 24.54 1.55
N ILE A 134 22.68 25.62 1.97
CA ILE A 134 23.46 25.69 3.19
C ILE A 134 22.68 26.34 4.34
N SER A 135 21.66 27.14 4.05
CA SER A 135 20.84 27.83 5.08
C SER A 135 20.10 26.90 6.04
N HIS A 136 19.85 25.67 5.64
CA HIS A 136 19.22 24.65 6.51
C HIS A 136 20.21 23.96 7.49
N LEU A 137 21.51 24.21 7.35
CA LEU A 137 22.51 23.67 8.27
C LEU A 137 22.82 24.71 9.36
N PRO A 138 22.74 24.35 10.65
CA PRO A 138 23.05 25.28 11.77
C PRO A 138 24.44 25.88 11.69
N SER A 139 25.38 25.18 11.03
CA SER A 139 26.78 25.59 10.86
C SER A 139 27.04 26.31 9.52
N ALA A 140 26.01 26.59 8.73
CA ALA A 140 26.12 27.15 7.38
C ALA A 140 27.00 28.40 7.25
N PRO A 141 26.88 29.41 8.13
CA PRO A 141 27.68 30.62 8.02
C PRO A 141 29.19 30.37 8.21
N ILE A 142 29.54 29.38 9.04
CA ILE A 142 30.93 29.00 9.30
C ILE A 142 31.50 28.21 8.14
N LEU A 143 30.71 27.24 7.61
CA LEU A 143 31.13 26.41 6.47
C LEU A 143 31.33 27.22 5.20
N THR A 144 30.48 28.20 4.93
CA THR A 144 30.62 29.10 3.75
C THR A 144 31.88 29.96 3.80
N LEU A 145 32.37 30.34 4.99
CA LEU A 145 33.62 31.10 5.16
C LEU A 145 34.86 30.27 4.74
N TYR A 146 34.85 28.97 4.99
CA TYR A 146 36.00 28.08 4.73
C TYR A 146 35.94 27.36 3.36
N LEU A 147 34.84 27.51 2.60
CA LEU A 147 34.75 26.93 1.26
C LEU A 147 35.72 27.66 0.30
N PRO A 148 36.53 26.91 -0.49
CA PRO A 148 37.33 27.48 -1.55
C PRO A 148 36.50 28.29 -2.55
N ALA A 149 37.08 29.37 -3.09
CA ALA A 149 36.39 30.20 -4.08
C ALA A 149 35.87 29.42 -5.29
N GLN A 150 36.59 28.36 -5.71
CA GLN A 150 36.20 27.47 -6.79
C GLN A 150 34.92 26.69 -6.50
N ILE A 151 34.66 26.35 -5.24
CA ILE A 151 33.42 25.68 -4.84
C ILE A 151 32.29 26.70 -4.72
N LYS A 152 32.60 27.92 -4.28
CA LYS A 152 31.59 29.02 -4.18
C LYS A 152 31.12 29.48 -5.56
N SER A 153 31.99 29.40 -6.58
CA SER A 153 31.69 29.78 -7.95
C SER A 153 31.35 28.57 -8.86
N TYR A 154 31.16 27.38 -8.26
CA TYR A 154 30.84 26.21 -9.05
C TYR A 154 29.45 26.32 -9.67
N THR A 155 29.40 26.35 -10.99
CA THR A 155 28.18 26.24 -11.78
C THR A 155 28.11 24.83 -12.32
N PRO A 156 27.05 24.07 -11.98
CA PRO A 156 26.92 22.74 -12.51
C PRO A 156 26.71 22.77 -14.03
N TYR A 157 27.53 22.01 -14.75
CA TYR A 157 27.31 21.79 -16.17
C TYR A 157 26.11 20.88 -16.35
N LEU A 158 25.11 21.37 -17.07
CA LEU A 158 23.92 20.59 -17.41
C LEU A 158 23.95 20.38 -18.93
N ASP A 159 23.99 19.13 -19.33
CA ASP A 159 23.82 18.76 -20.73
C ASP A 159 22.32 18.87 -21.07
N THR A 160 21.98 19.86 -21.87
CA THR A 160 20.59 20.17 -22.26
C THR A 160 19.91 19.03 -22.99
N ASP A 161 20.65 18.18 -23.68
CA ASP A 161 20.10 17.05 -24.43
C ASP A 161 19.63 15.92 -23.52
N ASN A 162 20.23 15.78 -22.33
CA ASN A 162 19.87 14.77 -21.32
C ASN A 162 18.78 15.22 -20.34
N ILE A 163 18.33 16.46 -20.40
CA ILE A 163 17.37 17.03 -19.45
C ILE A 163 15.91 16.86 -19.92
N SER A 164 15.67 16.49 -21.17
CA SER A 164 14.32 16.30 -21.67
C SER A 164 13.89 14.83 -21.56
N LEU A 165 12.77 14.60 -20.89
CA LEU A 165 12.12 13.28 -20.85
C LEU A 165 10.84 13.38 -21.70
N PRO A 166 10.73 12.65 -22.82
CA PRO A 166 9.52 12.61 -23.62
C PRO A 166 8.32 12.12 -22.80
N ALA A 167 7.17 12.76 -22.98
CA ALA A 167 5.97 12.46 -22.19
C ALA A 167 5.50 11.00 -22.37
N ASP A 168 5.65 10.44 -23.56
CA ASP A 168 5.31 9.05 -23.87
C ASP A 168 6.23 8.05 -23.13
N VAL A 169 7.50 8.38 -22.96
CA VAL A 169 8.47 7.57 -22.20
C VAL A 169 8.15 7.62 -20.71
N LEU A 170 7.82 8.82 -20.20
CA LEU A 170 7.37 8.99 -18.81
C LEU A 170 6.14 8.13 -18.53
N GLU A 171 5.06 8.32 -19.30
CA GLU A 171 3.81 7.60 -19.05
C GLU A 171 3.97 6.09 -19.20
N ARG A 172 4.75 5.61 -20.16
CA ARG A 172 5.06 4.18 -20.34
C ARG A 172 5.79 3.60 -19.12
N LYS A 173 6.81 4.30 -18.59
CA LYS A 173 7.52 3.85 -17.38
C LYS A 173 6.59 3.83 -16.15
N LEU A 174 5.72 4.83 -16.01
CA LEU A 174 4.76 4.90 -14.93
C LEU A 174 3.70 3.79 -15.03
N GLU A 175 3.18 3.52 -16.22
CA GLU A 175 2.20 2.45 -16.47
C GLU A 175 2.78 1.07 -16.13
N VAL A 176 4.02 0.77 -16.58
CA VAL A 176 4.71 -0.48 -16.25
C VAL A 176 4.91 -0.61 -14.74
N TRP A 177 5.38 0.45 -14.09
CA TRP A 177 5.60 0.46 -12.65
C TRP A 177 4.30 0.26 -11.87
N PHE A 178 3.25 0.98 -12.23
CA PHE A 178 1.93 0.89 -11.60
C PHE A 178 1.32 -0.51 -11.76
N THR A 179 1.38 -1.07 -12.98
CA THR A 179 0.88 -2.44 -13.24
C THR A 179 1.60 -3.48 -12.40
N ASN A 180 2.92 -3.36 -12.23
CA ASN A 180 3.68 -4.25 -11.36
C ASN A 180 3.32 -4.03 -9.88
N GLY A 181 3.13 -2.80 -9.45
CA GLY A 181 2.65 -2.47 -8.11
C GLY A 181 1.27 -3.05 -7.82
N LEU A 182 0.35 -2.99 -8.78
CA LEU A 182 -0.97 -3.62 -8.67
C LEU A 182 -0.88 -5.15 -8.53
N LYS A 183 0.02 -5.82 -9.24
CA LYS A 183 0.22 -7.28 -9.10
C LYS A 183 0.70 -7.64 -7.69
N VAL A 184 1.64 -6.87 -7.14
CA VAL A 184 2.11 -7.06 -5.75
C VAL A 184 0.95 -6.85 -4.77
N LEU A 185 0.18 -5.79 -4.95
CA LEU A 185 -0.99 -5.49 -4.12
C LEU A 185 -2.05 -6.58 -4.22
N ASP A 186 -2.36 -7.06 -5.43
CA ASP A 186 -3.36 -8.10 -5.71
C ASP A 186 -3.08 -9.41 -4.94
N THR A 187 -1.82 -9.85 -4.94
CA THR A 187 -1.41 -11.03 -4.18
C THR A 187 -1.57 -10.85 -2.68
N ARG A 188 -1.27 -9.65 -2.17
CA ARG A 188 -1.29 -9.35 -0.74
C ARG A 188 -2.68 -9.07 -0.18
N ILE A 189 -3.57 -8.50 -0.97
CA ILE A 189 -4.98 -8.32 -0.57
C ILE A 189 -5.58 -9.67 -0.18
N VAL A 190 -5.29 -10.74 -0.93
CA VAL A 190 -5.77 -12.08 -0.60
C VAL A 190 -5.32 -12.52 0.79
N ASP A 191 -4.04 -12.30 1.12
CA ASP A 191 -3.50 -12.72 2.42
C ASP A 191 -4.09 -11.89 3.57
N TRP A 192 -4.21 -10.58 3.39
CA TRP A 192 -4.79 -9.68 4.39
C TRP A 192 -6.26 -9.98 4.66
N MET A 193 -7.03 -10.31 3.62
CA MET A 193 -8.46 -10.60 3.76
C MET A 193 -8.76 -11.96 4.39
N LYS A 194 -7.80 -12.90 4.50
CA LYS A 194 -8.01 -14.20 5.16
C LYS A 194 -8.52 -14.07 6.60
N GLY A 195 -8.13 -13.01 7.30
CA GLY A 195 -8.56 -12.73 8.66
C GLY A 195 -10.01 -12.23 8.80
N LEU A 196 -10.64 -11.79 7.69
CA LEU A 196 -12.01 -11.27 7.68
C LEU A 196 -12.99 -12.43 7.52
N ILE A 197 -13.89 -12.61 8.50
CA ILE A 197 -14.86 -13.73 8.52
C ILE A 197 -16.30 -13.29 8.27
N ASN A 198 -16.53 -12.00 8.09
CA ASN A 198 -17.86 -11.44 7.84
C ASN A 198 -17.85 -10.59 6.56
N ALA A 199 -18.89 -10.71 5.74
CA ALA A 199 -19.04 -9.93 4.51
C ALA A 199 -19.08 -8.41 4.78
N LEU A 200 -19.65 -7.98 5.91
CA LEU A 200 -19.68 -6.57 6.32
C LEU A 200 -18.26 -6.03 6.60
N GLU A 201 -17.38 -6.84 7.17
CA GLU A 201 -15.98 -6.45 7.41
C GLU A 201 -15.22 -6.27 6.09
N VAL A 202 -15.47 -7.14 5.12
CA VAL A 202 -14.88 -7.02 3.78
C VAL A 202 -15.39 -5.76 3.07
N ASP A 203 -16.68 -5.45 3.20
CA ASP A 203 -17.27 -4.23 2.61
C ASP A 203 -16.74 -2.94 3.30
N GLU A 204 -16.55 -2.96 4.62
CA GLU A 204 -15.92 -1.86 5.36
C GLU A 204 -14.50 -1.59 4.86
N VAL A 205 -13.67 -2.64 4.66
CA VAL A 205 -12.34 -2.51 4.08
C VAL A 205 -12.41 -1.95 2.66
N ARG A 206 -13.32 -2.46 1.82
CA ARG A 206 -13.52 -1.98 0.45
C ARG A 206 -13.83 -0.49 0.42
N ARG A 207 -14.81 -0.04 1.19
CA ARG A 207 -15.20 1.37 1.27
C ARG A 207 -14.07 2.26 1.76
N SER A 208 -13.33 1.82 2.76
CA SER A 208 -12.21 2.60 3.33
C SER A 208 -11.15 3.00 2.29
N VAL A 209 -11.06 2.25 1.19
CA VAL A 209 -10.06 2.45 0.13
C VAL A 209 -10.68 3.12 -1.10
N LEU A 210 -11.87 2.69 -1.51
CA LEU A 210 -12.47 3.12 -2.79
C LEU A 210 -13.27 4.42 -2.68
N ASP A 211 -13.81 4.74 -1.50
CA ASP A 211 -14.64 5.94 -1.30
C ASP A 211 -13.81 7.20 -0.97
N GLY A 212 -12.47 7.10 -0.99
CA GLY A 212 -11.59 8.22 -0.68
C GLY A 212 -11.26 9.10 -1.88
N SER A 213 -11.21 10.43 -1.67
CA SER A 213 -10.77 11.43 -2.67
C SER A 213 -9.33 11.23 -3.17
N MET A 214 -8.55 10.33 -2.53
CA MET A 214 -7.18 10.04 -2.97
C MET A 214 -7.11 9.45 -4.38
N LEU A 215 -8.16 8.78 -4.85
CA LEU A 215 -8.20 8.21 -6.19
C LEU A 215 -8.46 9.25 -7.29
N ASP A 216 -8.90 10.45 -6.93
CA ASP A 216 -9.20 11.52 -7.91
C ASP A 216 -7.94 12.06 -8.61
N VAL A 217 -6.78 11.85 -8.00
CA VAL A 217 -5.48 12.24 -8.56
C VAL A 217 -5.01 11.29 -9.68
N LEU A 218 -5.55 10.07 -9.72
CA LEU A 218 -5.21 9.06 -10.72
C LEU A 218 -5.85 9.35 -12.08
N ALA A 219 -5.16 8.96 -13.14
CA ALA A 219 -5.76 8.93 -14.47
C ALA A 219 -6.95 7.92 -14.51
N PRO A 220 -7.96 8.15 -15.35
CA PRO A 220 -9.15 7.30 -15.39
C PRO A 220 -8.84 5.81 -15.56
N LYS A 221 -7.87 5.46 -16.41
CA LYS A 221 -7.43 4.07 -16.62
C LYS A 221 -6.80 3.45 -15.37
N GLU A 222 -5.98 4.20 -14.65
CA GLU A 222 -5.31 3.73 -13.43
C GLU A 222 -6.30 3.55 -12.29
N ARG A 223 -7.23 4.51 -12.16
CA ARG A 223 -8.32 4.46 -11.18
C ARG A 223 -9.16 3.22 -11.39
N GLU A 224 -9.55 2.95 -12.63
CA GLU A 224 -10.37 1.77 -12.96
C GLU A 224 -9.60 0.46 -12.73
N ALA A 225 -8.33 0.38 -13.13
CA ALA A 225 -7.50 -0.80 -12.88
C ALA A 225 -7.35 -1.10 -11.38
N LEU A 226 -7.12 -0.08 -10.55
CA LEU A 226 -7.05 -0.22 -9.10
C LEU A 226 -8.40 -0.67 -8.52
N ARG A 227 -9.48 -0.03 -8.96
CA ARG A 227 -10.85 -0.36 -8.53
C ARG A 227 -11.18 -1.81 -8.84
N VAL A 228 -10.99 -2.24 -10.08
CA VAL A 228 -11.24 -3.63 -10.50
C VAL A 228 -10.41 -4.62 -9.68
N THR A 229 -9.13 -4.31 -9.42
CA THR A 229 -8.26 -5.18 -8.61
C THR A 229 -8.81 -5.33 -7.19
N VAL A 230 -9.15 -4.24 -6.50
CA VAL A 230 -9.67 -4.29 -5.13
C VAL A 230 -11.05 -4.93 -5.09
N GLU A 231 -11.98 -4.52 -5.96
CA GLU A 231 -13.34 -5.05 -5.99
C GLU A 231 -13.39 -6.55 -6.29
N SER A 232 -12.61 -7.03 -7.27
CA SER A 232 -12.59 -8.46 -7.61
C SER A 232 -12.17 -9.32 -6.43
N ARG A 233 -11.17 -8.87 -5.64
CA ARG A 233 -10.71 -9.57 -4.44
C ARG A 233 -11.71 -9.51 -3.30
N CYS A 234 -12.36 -8.37 -3.10
CA CYS A 234 -13.43 -8.23 -2.11
C CYS A 234 -14.62 -9.14 -2.44
N VAL A 235 -15.08 -9.15 -3.69
CA VAL A 235 -16.19 -10.01 -4.14
C VAL A 235 -15.84 -11.48 -3.95
N LYS A 236 -14.64 -11.90 -4.36
CA LYS A 236 -14.18 -13.28 -4.15
C LYS A 236 -14.20 -13.65 -2.67
N ARG A 237 -13.65 -12.79 -1.79
CA ARG A 237 -13.63 -13.05 -0.35
C ARG A 237 -15.02 -13.09 0.26
N MET A 238 -15.91 -12.19 -0.13
CA MET A 238 -17.32 -12.25 0.30
C MET A 238 -17.97 -13.58 -0.08
N GLY A 239 -17.75 -14.05 -1.32
CA GLY A 239 -18.25 -15.36 -1.77
C GLY A 239 -17.72 -16.52 -0.91
N GLU A 240 -16.42 -16.53 -0.58
CA GLU A 240 -15.82 -17.55 0.31
C GLU A 240 -16.44 -17.50 1.73
N VAL A 241 -16.64 -16.31 2.29
CA VAL A 241 -17.26 -16.10 3.61
C VAL A 241 -18.70 -16.60 3.60
N TRP A 242 -19.47 -16.28 2.56
CA TRP A 242 -20.85 -16.76 2.39
C TRP A 242 -20.91 -18.26 2.27
N SER A 243 -20.11 -18.87 1.41
CA SER A 243 -20.06 -20.33 1.24
C SER A 243 -19.73 -21.04 2.55
N THR A 244 -18.73 -20.53 3.28
CA THR A 244 -18.35 -21.11 4.59
C THR A 244 -19.49 -20.98 5.61
N SER A 245 -20.21 -19.87 5.60
CA SER A 245 -21.34 -19.63 6.51
C SER A 245 -22.53 -20.55 6.19
N LEU A 246 -22.84 -20.74 4.91
CA LEU A 246 -23.89 -21.66 4.47
C LEU A 246 -23.55 -23.10 4.82
N GLN A 247 -22.31 -23.51 4.60
CA GLN A 247 -21.86 -24.87 4.97
C GLN A 247 -22.02 -25.13 6.46
N LYS A 248 -21.62 -24.19 7.32
CA LYS A 248 -21.81 -24.29 8.77
C LYS A 248 -23.27 -24.41 9.17
N LEU A 249 -24.16 -23.66 8.52
CA LEU A 249 -25.60 -23.74 8.75
C LEU A 249 -26.16 -25.11 8.33
N GLN A 250 -25.72 -25.63 7.17
CA GLN A 250 -26.12 -26.93 6.69
C GLN A 250 -25.65 -28.05 7.63
N ASP A 251 -24.39 -28.00 8.07
CA ASP A 251 -23.81 -28.97 9.00
C ASP A 251 -24.53 -28.91 10.36
N GLY A 252 -24.82 -27.70 10.87
CA GLY A 252 -25.56 -27.50 12.10
C GLY A 252 -27.02 -28.02 12.03
N PHE A 253 -27.67 -27.83 10.88
CA PHE A 253 -29.02 -28.36 10.64
C PHE A 253 -29.01 -29.88 10.60
N ALA A 254 -28.06 -30.52 9.87
CA ALA A 254 -27.93 -31.97 9.80
C ALA A 254 -27.70 -32.57 11.20
N GLN A 255 -26.77 -32.00 12.00
CA GLN A 255 -26.51 -32.42 13.37
C GLN A 255 -27.76 -32.28 14.27
N GLY A 256 -28.49 -31.17 14.12
CA GLY A 256 -29.74 -30.95 14.86
C GLY A 256 -30.81 -31.98 14.51
N LEU A 257 -30.96 -32.32 13.22
CA LEU A 257 -31.89 -33.34 12.75
C LEU A 257 -31.53 -34.73 13.28
N ASP A 258 -30.27 -35.13 13.20
CA ASP A 258 -29.78 -36.40 13.71
C ASP A 258 -29.99 -36.51 15.23
N GLY A 259 -29.71 -35.42 15.97
CA GLY A 259 -29.98 -35.35 17.39
C GLY A 259 -31.46 -35.50 17.75
N ALA A 260 -32.37 -34.88 16.98
CA ALA A 260 -33.81 -35.02 17.16
C ALA A 260 -34.30 -36.45 16.86
N LEU A 261 -33.80 -37.05 15.78
CA LEU A 261 -34.14 -38.45 15.46
C LEU A 261 -33.68 -39.45 16.52
N LEU A 262 -32.49 -39.25 17.09
CA LEU A 262 -31.97 -40.07 18.18
C LEU A 262 -32.80 -39.92 19.45
N THR A 263 -33.29 -38.73 19.77
CA THR A 263 -34.17 -38.49 20.93
C THR A 263 -35.54 -39.14 20.76
N LEU A 264 -36.10 -39.05 19.54
CA LEU A 264 -37.36 -39.74 19.21
C LEU A 264 -37.22 -41.28 19.28
N ALA A 265 -36.13 -41.82 18.77
CA ALA A 265 -35.85 -43.25 18.83
C ALA A 265 -35.72 -43.77 20.28
N LYS A 266 -35.07 -42.98 21.16
CA LYS A 266 -34.96 -43.33 22.59
C LYS A 266 -36.29 -43.13 23.36
N GLY A 267 -37.08 -42.15 23.01
CA GLY A 267 -38.40 -41.91 23.60
C GLY A 267 -39.43 -42.95 23.22
N GLY A 268 -39.36 -43.49 21.97
CA GLY A 268 -40.22 -44.58 21.50
C GLY A 268 -39.95 -45.92 22.22
N SER A 269 -38.69 -46.19 22.59
CA SER A 269 -38.34 -47.40 23.35
C SER A 269 -38.84 -47.43 24.80
N GLN A 270 -39.15 -46.29 25.41
CA GLN A 270 -39.71 -46.24 26.77
C GLN A 270 -41.24 -46.36 26.79
N ALA A 271 -41.93 -46.24 25.66
CA ALA A 271 -43.39 -46.36 25.61
C ALA A 271 -43.90 -47.79 25.43
N GLU A 272 -43.03 -48.75 25.11
CA GLU A 272 -43.44 -50.16 24.97
C GLU A 272 -43.34 -50.98 26.23
N ASP A 273 -42.71 -50.50 27.34
CA ASP A 273 -42.66 -51.19 28.64
C ASP A 273 -43.76 -50.76 29.63
N GLY A 274 -44.75 -50.05 29.12
CA GLY A 274 -45.95 -49.69 29.91
C GLY A 274 -46.93 -50.84 29.97
N GLU A 275 -46.82 -51.65 30.99
CA GLU A 275 -47.68 -52.78 31.41
C GLU A 275 -49.14 -52.65 31.04
N LEU A 276 -49.60 -53.63 30.26
CA LEU A 276 -50.99 -54.10 30.30
C LEU A 276 -51.19 -54.92 31.58
N LEU A 277 -51.51 -54.25 32.68
CA LEU A 277 -52.13 -54.83 33.86
C LEU A 277 -53.64 -54.78 33.67
N PHE A 278 -54.23 -55.90 33.29
CA PHE A 278 -55.60 -56.26 33.60
C PHE A 278 -55.63 -57.62 34.23
#